data_1067dcdc250f69f4342aebd9a1af5a02
#
_entry.id   1067dcdc250f69f4342aebd9a1af5a02
#
_cell.length_a   1.000
_cell.length_b   1.000
_cell.length_c   1.000
_cell.angle_alpha   90.00
_cell.angle_beta   90.00
_cell.angle_gamma   90.00
#
_symmetry.space_group_name_H-M   'P 1'
#
loop_
_entity.id
_entity.type
_entity.pdbx_description
1 polymer ?
#
loop_
_entity_poly.entity_id
_entity_poly.type
_entity_poly.pdbx_seq_one_letter_code
_entity_poly.pdbx_strand_id
1 'polypeptide(L)'
;DGPGMRTTVFLKGCNLSCFWCQNPESQSTGPELMYFKNKCIHCGCCINECSQGAVQLANGEIYIQRSSCLTCGACAKVCPTGAMEISGRAMSIEEVMQKVLEDKPFYELSGGGVTLSGGEPLLQKSSVALLKAARQNGIHTAVETAGNLPLEVIEKAMPFVDLFLYDVKCMDDDLHKKVCGASNKRILQNLKFLAKTGAELCIR
;
A
#
# COMPACT_ATOMS: atom_id res chain seq x y z
N ASP A 1 -2.51 -11.04 3.59
CA ASP A 1 -3.88 -10.72 3.14
C ASP A 1 -4.96 -11.14 4.15
N GLY A 2 -4.75 -12.17 5.00
CA GLY A 2 -5.70 -12.66 6.00
C GLY A 2 -6.55 -13.86 5.51
N PRO A 3 -7.49 -14.33 6.35
CA PRO A 3 -8.30 -15.50 6.07
C PRO A 3 -9.41 -15.21 5.05
N GLY A 4 -9.83 -16.24 4.34
CA GLY A 4 -10.89 -16.19 3.33
C GLY A 4 -10.51 -15.43 2.06
N MET A 5 -11.48 -15.21 1.17
CA MET A 5 -11.30 -14.34 0.00
C MET A 5 -11.40 -12.88 0.43
N ARG A 6 -10.46 -12.06 -0.04
CA ARG A 6 -10.37 -10.67 0.43
C ARG A 6 -10.02 -9.71 -0.70
N THR A 7 -10.65 -8.56 -0.67
CA THR A 7 -10.19 -7.41 -1.47
C THR A 7 -9.14 -6.67 -0.67
N THR A 8 -7.92 -6.54 -1.24
CA THR A 8 -6.85 -5.79 -0.60
C THR A 8 -6.78 -4.38 -1.18
N VAL A 9 -6.95 -3.39 -0.31
CA VAL A 9 -6.80 -1.97 -0.66
C VAL A 9 -5.38 -1.54 -0.33
N PHE A 10 -4.56 -1.34 -1.35
CA PHE A 10 -3.18 -0.86 -1.19
C PHE A 10 -3.15 0.66 -1.08
N LEU A 11 -2.76 1.16 0.07
CA LEU A 11 -2.64 2.59 0.35
C LEU A 11 -1.19 3.05 0.20
N LYS A 12 -1.00 4.25 -0.34
CA LYS A 12 0.33 4.84 -0.52
C LYS A 12 0.79 5.57 0.73
N GLY A 13 2.10 5.61 0.92
CA GLY A 13 2.79 6.23 2.03
C GLY A 13 3.25 5.20 3.07
N CYS A 14 4.55 5.14 3.32
CA CYS A 14 5.16 4.34 4.37
C CYS A 14 6.22 5.15 5.09
N ASN A 15 6.33 4.98 6.39
CA ASN A 15 7.38 5.58 7.21
C ASN A 15 8.52 4.61 7.54
N LEU A 16 8.54 3.46 6.85
CA LEU A 16 9.67 2.54 6.77
C LEU A 16 10.22 2.52 5.34
N SER A 17 11.49 2.16 5.20
CA SER A 17 12.20 2.02 3.93
C SER A 17 12.89 0.66 3.84
N CYS A 18 12.12 -0.42 4.08
CA CYS A 18 12.63 -1.78 4.07
C CYS A 18 13.29 -2.10 2.71
N PHE A 19 14.55 -2.56 2.71
CA PHE A 19 15.27 -2.82 1.46
C PHE A 19 14.69 -4.00 0.67
N TRP A 20 13.93 -4.90 1.31
CA TRP A 20 13.18 -6.00 0.66
C TRP A 20 11.70 -5.70 0.45
N CYS A 21 11.31 -4.41 0.42
CA CYS A 21 9.91 -4.04 0.27
C CYS A 21 9.31 -4.65 -1.01
N GLN A 22 8.20 -5.37 -0.87
CA GLN A 22 7.50 -5.97 -2.03
C GLN A 22 6.71 -4.94 -2.84
N ASN A 23 6.34 -3.82 -2.20
CA ASN A 23 5.56 -2.74 -2.82
C ASN A 23 6.31 -1.40 -2.68
N PRO A 24 7.51 -1.26 -3.26
CA PRO A 24 8.33 -0.05 -3.09
C PRO A 24 7.63 1.21 -3.62
N GLU A 25 6.74 1.05 -4.61
CA GLU A 25 5.90 2.12 -5.14
C GLU A 25 4.90 2.68 -4.11
N SER A 26 4.63 1.94 -3.03
CA SER A 26 3.76 2.40 -1.96
C SER A 26 4.48 3.18 -0.86
N GLN A 27 5.80 3.30 -0.90
CA GLN A 27 6.56 4.08 0.09
C GLN A 27 6.27 5.59 -0.02
N SER A 28 6.22 6.10 -1.23
CA SER A 28 5.82 7.49 -1.50
C SER A 28 4.31 7.69 -1.27
N THR A 29 3.92 8.88 -0.83
CA THR A 29 2.50 9.24 -0.66
C THR A 29 1.82 9.67 -1.96
N GLY A 30 2.60 10.14 -2.94
CA GLY A 30 2.10 10.58 -4.24
C GLY A 30 2.03 9.45 -5.27
N PRO A 31 1.34 9.67 -6.41
CA PRO A 31 1.40 8.74 -7.53
C PRO A 31 2.82 8.63 -8.08
N GLU A 32 3.16 7.46 -8.63
CA GLU A 32 4.46 7.19 -9.23
C GLU A 32 4.33 6.54 -10.59
N LEU A 33 5.21 6.92 -11.51
CA LEU A 33 5.31 6.26 -12.81
C LEU A 33 6.11 4.96 -12.65
N MET A 34 5.48 3.83 -12.94
CA MET A 34 6.08 2.49 -12.96
C MET A 34 6.49 2.12 -14.38
N TYR A 35 7.60 1.39 -14.50
CA TYR A 35 8.06 0.81 -15.77
C TYR A 35 8.28 -0.68 -15.61
N PHE A 36 7.55 -1.46 -16.39
CA PHE A 36 7.65 -2.92 -16.44
C PHE A 36 8.44 -3.35 -17.67
N LYS A 37 9.74 -3.58 -17.48
CA LYS A 37 10.67 -3.93 -18.55
C LYS A 37 10.21 -5.16 -19.37
N ASN A 38 9.67 -6.16 -18.68
CA ASN A 38 9.19 -7.41 -19.30
C ASN A 38 7.95 -7.23 -20.21
N LYS A 39 7.24 -6.11 -20.11
CA LYS A 39 6.11 -5.75 -20.99
C LYS A 39 6.54 -4.83 -22.13
N CYS A 40 7.77 -4.27 -22.09
CA CYS A 40 8.20 -3.25 -23.04
C CYS A 40 8.61 -3.86 -24.39
N ILE A 41 8.02 -3.34 -25.47
CA ILE A 41 8.35 -3.70 -26.87
C ILE A 41 9.27 -2.67 -27.54
N HIS A 42 9.82 -1.73 -26.80
CA HIS A 42 10.74 -0.68 -27.27
C HIS A 42 10.21 0.19 -28.41
N CYS A 43 8.88 0.43 -28.48
CA CYS A 43 8.27 1.22 -29.56
C CYS A 43 8.56 2.72 -29.50
N GLY A 44 9.10 3.25 -28.39
CA GLY A 44 9.46 4.66 -28.22
C GLY A 44 8.30 5.64 -27.99
N CYS A 45 7.03 5.22 -28.05
CA CYS A 45 5.87 6.11 -27.91
C CYS A 45 5.91 6.93 -26.62
N CYS A 46 6.33 6.32 -25.50
CA CYS A 46 6.41 6.98 -24.20
C CYS A 46 7.48 8.09 -24.16
N ILE A 47 8.55 7.96 -24.96
CA ILE A 47 9.61 8.98 -25.06
C ILE A 47 9.07 10.18 -25.82
N ASN A 48 8.44 9.96 -26.96
CA ASN A 48 7.91 11.01 -27.84
C ASN A 48 6.77 11.79 -27.14
N GLU A 49 5.99 11.13 -26.29
CA GLU A 49 4.86 11.74 -25.58
C GLU A 49 5.30 12.54 -24.34
N CYS A 50 6.52 12.34 -23.84
CA CYS A 50 6.97 12.99 -22.62
C CYS A 50 7.39 14.44 -22.84
N SER A 51 6.50 15.40 -22.61
CA SER A 51 6.78 16.84 -22.76
C SER A 51 7.92 17.35 -21.86
N GLN A 52 8.23 16.64 -20.77
CA GLN A 52 9.33 17.00 -19.85
C GLN A 52 10.66 16.30 -20.20
N GLY A 53 10.69 15.46 -21.24
CA GLY A 53 11.88 14.66 -21.55
C GLY A 53 12.34 13.71 -20.43
N ALA A 54 11.44 13.45 -19.46
CA ALA A 54 11.75 12.60 -18.31
C ALA A 54 11.85 11.11 -18.66
N VAL A 55 11.24 10.67 -19.76
CA VAL A 55 11.36 9.30 -20.26
C VAL A 55 12.38 9.31 -21.41
N GLN A 56 13.45 8.55 -21.27
CA GLN A 56 14.59 8.55 -22.18
C GLN A 56 15.01 7.13 -22.53
N LEU A 57 15.71 6.97 -23.65
CA LEU A 57 16.39 5.75 -24.01
C LEU A 57 17.88 5.89 -23.62
N ALA A 58 18.37 5.02 -22.77
CA ALA A 58 19.77 4.95 -22.38
C ALA A 58 20.25 3.50 -22.48
N ASN A 59 21.35 3.27 -23.20
CA ASN A 59 21.92 1.93 -23.42
C ASN A 59 20.90 0.89 -23.93
N GLY A 60 19.96 1.29 -24.78
CA GLY A 60 18.91 0.41 -25.31
C GLY A 60 17.75 0.14 -24.36
N GLU A 61 17.72 0.80 -23.20
CA GLU A 61 16.68 0.62 -22.16
C GLU A 61 15.96 1.93 -21.87
N ILE A 62 14.69 1.82 -21.50
CA ILE A 62 13.91 2.97 -21.02
C ILE A 62 14.40 3.38 -19.62
N TYR A 63 14.75 4.62 -19.50
CA TYR A 63 15.11 5.26 -18.24
C TYR A 63 14.14 6.38 -17.92
N ILE A 64 13.74 6.49 -16.63
CA ILE A 64 12.86 7.54 -16.13
C ILE A 64 13.65 8.44 -15.20
N GLN A 65 13.86 9.68 -15.62
CA GLN A 65 14.46 10.71 -14.77
C GLN A 65 13.41 11.21 -13.79
N ARG A 66 13.41 10.65 -12.59
CA ARG A 66 12.41 10.91 -11.55
C ARG A 66 12.29 12.38 -11.14
N SER A 67 13.41 13.11 -11.12
CA SER A 67 13.44 14.55 -10.76
C SER A 67 12.69 15.44 -11.74
N SER A 68 12.56 15.02 -13.00
CA SER A 68 11.86 15.76 -14.06
C SER A 68 10.47 15.23 -14.34
N CYS A 69 10.10 14.06 -13.78
CA CYS A 69 8.83 13.40 -14.03
C CYS A 69 7.69 14.06 -13.23
N LEU A 70 6.71 14.62 -13.94
CA LEU A 70 5.50 15.20 -13.31
C LEU A 70 4.41 14.16 -12.98
N THR A 71 4.65 12.88 -13.24
CA THR A 71 3.65 11.80 -13.07
C THR A 71 2.28 12.09 -13.74
N CYS A 72 2.29 12.84 -14.84
CA CYS A 72 1.08 13.24 -15.56
C CYS A 72 0.35 12.10 -16.28
N GLY A 73 1.02 10.93 -16.43
CA GLY A 73 0.43 9.73 -17.03
C GLY A 73 0.35 9.72 -18.56
N ALA A 74 0.82 10.75 -19.28
CA ALA A 74 0.78 10.80 -20.74
C ALA A 74 1.47 9.57 -21.36
N CYS A 75 2.70 9.25 -20.92
CA CYS A 75 3.45 8.08 -21.38
C CYS A 75 2.75 6.74 -21.06
N ALA A 76 2.00 6.66 -19.97
CA ALA A 76 1.23 5.47 -19.62
C ALA A 76 0.00 5.29 -20.55
N LYS A 77 -0.68 6.39 -20.91
CA LYS A 77 -1.85 6.37 -21.82
C LYS A 77 -1.50 5.88 -23.22
N VAL A 78 -0.31 6.23 -23.73
CA VAL A 78 0.11 5.83 -25.09
C VAL A 78 0.88 4.51 -25.13
N CYS A 79 1.12 3.87 -23.98
CA CYS A 79 1.85 2.61 -23.94
C CYS A 79 0.93 1.44 -24.36
N PRO A 80 1.14 0.80 -25.52
CA PRO A 80 0.21 -0.21 -26.05
C PRO A 80 0.24 -1.52 -25.24
N THR A 81 1.31 -1.76 -24.49
CA THR A 81 1.50 -3.00 -23.74
C THR A 81 1.30 -2.84 -22.24
N GLY A 82 1.00 -1.62 -21.76
CA GLY A 82 0.95 -1.32 -20.33
C GLY A 82 2.30 -1.45 -19.63
N ALA A 83 3.41 -1.30 -20.36
CA ALA A 83 4.74 -1.28 -19.75
C ALA A 83 4.99 -0.01 -18.92
N MET A 84 4.27 1.07 -19.23
CA MET A 84 4.22 2.29 -18.41
C MET A 84 2.87 2.36 -17.71
N GLU A 85 2.88 2.56 -16.39
CA GLU A 85 1.68 2.61 -15.56
C GLU A 85 1.85 3.63 -14.43
N ILE A 86 0.78 4.34 -14.08
CA ILE A 86 0.78 5.17 -12.87
C ILE A 86 0.28 4.34 -11.70
N SER A 87 1.16 4.14 -10.70
CA SER A 87 0.79 3.53 -9.44
C SER A 87 0.25 4.59 -8.48
N GLY A 88 -0.94 4.34 -7.98
CA GLY A 88 -1.65 5.23 -7.06
C GLY A 88 -2.47 6.32 -7.75
N ARG A 89 -3.68 6.49 -7.25
CA ARG A 89 -4.59 7.58 -7.62
C ARG A 89 -5.39 8.02 -6.39
N ALA A 90 -5.83 9.26 -6.37
CA ALA A 90 -6.78 9.70 -5.36
C ALA A 90 -8.15 9.05 -5.63
N MET A 91 -8.76 8.51 -4.58
CA MET A 91 -10.10 7.93 -4.62
C MET A 91 -10.87 8.38 -3.39
N SER A 92 -12.17 8.60 -3.53
CA SER A 92 -13.04 8.81 -2.38
C SER A 92 -13.31 7.50 -1.65
N ILE A 93 -13.79 7.59 -0.40
CA ILE A 93 -14.17 6.39 0.37
C ILE A 93 -15.30 5.65 -0.35
N GLU A 94 -16.22 6.37 -0.94
CA GLU A 94 -17.37 5.83 -1.68
C GLU A 94 -16.90 5.02 -2.89
N GLU A 95 -15.94 5.56 -3.68
CA GLU A 95 -15.36 4.85 -4.83
C GLU A 95 -14.63 3.56 -4.40
N VAL A 96 -13.87 3.59 -3.30
CA VAL A 96 -13.20 2.39 -2.77
C VAL A 96 -14.23 1.39 -2.28
N MET A 97 -15.23 1.84 -1.50
CA MET A 97 -16.28 0.98 -0.97
C MET A 97 -17.12 0.35 -2.07
N GLN A 98 -17.40 1.06 -3.16
CA GLN A 98 -18.09 0.49 -4.32
C GLN A 98 -17.35 -0.75 -4.83
N LYS A 99 -16.01 -0.67 -4.99
CA LYS A 99 -15.19 -1.81 -5.40
C LYS A 99 -15.16 -2.94 -4.37
N VAL A 100 -15.06 -2.59 -3.11
CA VAL A 100 -15.08 -3.58 -2.00
C VAL A 100 -16.42 -4.33 -1.95
N LEU A 101 -17.54 -3.64 -2.20
CA LEU A 101 -18.88 -4.23 -2.17
C LEU A 101 -19.18 -5.15 -3.38
N GLU A 102 -18.50 -4.97 -4.51
CA GLU A 102 -18.59 -5.88 -5.67
C GLU A 102 -18.23 -7.33 -5.28
N ASP A 103 -17.30 -7.50 -4.35
CA ASP A 103 -16.81 -8.82 -3.91
C ASP A 103 -17.53 -9.36 -2.65
N LYS A 104 -18.53 -8.65 -2.11
CA LYS A 104 -19.20 -9.03 -0.87
C LYS A 104 -19.72 -10.47 -0.85
N PRO A 105 -20.34 -11.03 -1.92
CA PRO A 105 -20.77 -12.42 -1.94
C PRO A 105 -19.64 -13.43 -1.70
N PHE A 106 -18.42 -13.13 -2.17
CA PHE A 106 -17.25 -13.98 -1.93
C PHE A 106 -16.76 -13.91 -0.47
N TYR A 107 -16.91 -12.76 0.18
CA TYR A 107 -16.58 -12.65 1.61
C TYR A 107 -17.52 -13.46 2.46
N GLU A 108 -18.82 -13.42 2.19
CA GLU A 108 -19.86 -14.16 2.92
C GLU A 108 -19.66 -15.69 2.79
N LEU A 109 -19.24 -16.17 1.61
CA LEU A 109 -18.97 -17.58 1.37
C LEU A 109 -17.69 -18.09 2.02
N SER A 110 -16.67 -17.25 2.15
CA SER A 110 -15.32 -17.67 2.56
C SER A 110 -14.93 -17.25 3.98
N GLY A 111 -15.74 -16.43 4.66
CA GLY A 111 -15.35 -15.76 5.90
C GLY A 111 -14.26 -14.70 5.69
N GLY A 112 -14.15 -14.18 4.46
CA GLY A 112 -13.18 -13.15 4.08
C GLY A 112 -13.68 -11.74 4.33
N GLY A 113 -13.13 -10.77 3.58
CA GLY A 113 -13.51 -9.36 3.76
C GLY A 113 -12.56 -8.37 3.06
N VAL A 114 -12.33 -7.24 3.66
CA VAL A 114 -11.38 -6.24 3.16
C VAL A 114 -10.11 -6.21 4.01
N THR A 115 -8.95 -6.05 3.35
CA THR A 115 -7.67 -5.81 4.02
C THR A 115 -7.12 -4.46 3.57
N LEU A 116 -6.78 -3.59 4.52
CA LEU A 116 -5.99 -2.40 4.23
C LEU A 116 -4.50 -2.76 4.33
N SER A 117 -3.75 -2.52 3.28
CA SER A 117 -2.32 -2.81 3.14
C SER A 117 -1.63 -1.72 2.30
N GLY A 118 -0.49 -2.01 1.70
CA GLY A 118 0.26 -1.12 0.79
C GLY A 118 1.57 -0.67 1.40
N GLY A 119 1.71 0.62 1.71
CA GLY A 119 2.75 1.14 2.57
C GLY A 119 2.41 0.87 4.04
N GLU A 120 2.27 1.93 4.84
CA GLU A 120 1.67 1.83 6.18
C GLU A 120 0.24 2.39 6.10
N PRO A 121 -0.79 1.55 6.02
CA PRO A 121 -2.14 2.00 5.68
C PRO A 121 -2.72 2.97 6.71
N LEU A 122 -2.36 2.84 7.99
CA LEU A 122 -2.88 3.70 9.04
C LEU A 122 -2.24 5.10 9.08
N LEU A 123 -1.24 5.39 8.23
CA LEU A 123 -0.76 6.77 8.01
C LEU A 123 -1.79 7.62 7.25
N GLN A 124 -2.63 7.00 6.45
CA GLN A 124 -3.69 7.70 5.72
C GLN A 124 -4.84 8.05 6.67
N LYS A 125 -5.17 9.34 6.78
CA LYS A 125 -6.25 9.82 7.66
C LYS A 125 -7.62 9.21 7.34
N SER A 126 -7.85 8.84 6.08
CA SER A 126 -9.07 8.20 5.59
C SER A 126 -9.21 6.73 5.96
N SER A 127 -8.13 6.05 6.40
CA SER A 127 -8.17 4.61 6.69
C SER A 127 -9.18 4.23 7.76
N VAL A 128 -9.27 5.01 8.84
CA VAL A 128 -10.26 4.76 9.90
C VAL A 128 -11.69 4.90 9.39
N ALA A 129 -11.95 5.90 8.53
CA ALA A 129 -13.27 6.09 7.93
C ALA A 129 -13.61 4.96 6.94
N LEU A 130 -12.64 4.47 6.18
CA LEU A 130 -12.82 3.33 5.28
C LEU A 130 -13.11 2.03 6.06
N LEU A 131 -12.36 1.75 7.12
CA LEU A 131 -12.61 0.61 8.02
C LEU A 131 -14.02 0.69 8.64
N LYS A 132 -14.40 1.87 9.12
CA LYS A 132 -15.74 2.10 9.65
C LYS A 132 -16.83 1.84 8.61
N ALA A 133 -16.66 2.32 7.39
CA ALA A 133 -17.59 2.10 6.29
C ALA A 133 -17.71 0.60 5.94
N ALA A 134 -16.60 -0.14 5.90
CA ALA A 134 -16.61 -1.57 5.66
C ALA A 134 -17.39 -2.32 6.76
N ARG A 135 -17.13 -2.03 8.04
CA ARG A 135 -17.88 -2.64 9.15
C ARG A 135 -19.38 -2.30 9.14
N GLN A 136 -19.74 -1.09 8.79
CA GLN A 136 -21.16 -0.69 8.66
C GLN A 136 -21.89 -1.49 7.58
N ASN A 137 -21.16 -2.02 6.60
CA ASN A 137 -21.68 -2.92 5.56
C ASN A 137 -21.57 -4.41 5.91
N GLY A 138 -21.20 -4.75 7.16
CA GLY A 138 -21.06 -6.13 7.64
C GLY A 138 -19.85 -6.86 7.06
N ILE A 139 -18.82 -6.13 6.59
CA ILE A 139 -17.62 -6.71 6.02
C ILE A 139 -16.54 -6.84 7.09
N HIS A 140 -15.96 -8.04 7.22
CA HIS A 140 -14.82 -8.29 8.09
C HIS A 140 -13.60 -7.49 7.62
N THR A 141 -12.94 -6.81 8.56
CA THR A 141 -11.84 -5.88 8.29
C THR A 141 -10.52 -6.41 8.83
N ALA A 142 -9.49 -6.37 8.00
CA ALA A 142 -8.11 -6.62 8.42
C ALA A 142 -7.20 -5.43 8.08
N VAL A 143 -6.19 -5.24 8.90
CA VAL A 143 -5.15 -4.23 8.67
C VAL A 143 -3.79 -4.89 8.71
N GLU A 144 -3.04 -4.74 7.64
CA GLU A 144 -1.66 -5.20 7.49
C GLU A 144 -0.73 -4.03 7.82
N THR A 145 -0.08 -4.07 8.98
CA THR A 145 0.69 -2.95 9.50
C THR A 145 2.01 -3.38 10.12
N ALA A 146 3.05 -2.57 9.94
CA ALA A 146 4.27 -2.69 10.74
C ALA A 146 4.15 -1.98 12.11
N GLY A 147 3.11 -1.18 12.32
CA GLY A 147 2.83 -0.53 13.59
C GLY A 147 3.81 0.57 14.00
N ASN A 148 4.60 1.12 13.08
CA ASN A 148 5.47 2.27 13.38
C ASN A 148 4.66 3.58 13.41
N LEU A 149 3.68 3.65 14.30
CA LEU A 149 2.67 4.70 14.36
C LEU A 149 2.55 5.28 15.78
N PRO A 150 2.13 6.53 15.96
CA PRO A 150 1.65 7.00 17.26
C PRO A 150 0.53 6.08 17.77
N LEU A 151 0.54 5.78 19.08
CA LEU A 151 -0.43 4.86 19.69
C LEU A 151 -1.88 5.28 19.43
N GLU A 152 -2.15 6.57 19.46
CA GLU A 152 -3.48 7.16 19.25
C GLU A 152 -4.07 6.81 17.87
N VAL A 153 -3.23 6.56 16.88
CA VAL A 153 -3.68 6.14 15.54
C VAL A 153 -4.20 4.71 15.59
N ILE A 154 -3.50 3.84 16.30
CA ILE A 154 -3.90 2.43 16.50
C ILE A 154 -5.18 2.37 17.33
N GLU A 155 -5.25 3.13 18.44
CA GLU A 155 -6.44 3.20 19.30
C GLU A 155 -7.68 3.66 18.53
N LYS A 156 -7.54 4.64 17.63
CA LYS A 156 -8.65 5.11 16.78
C LYS A 156 -9.09 4.09 15.74
N ALA A 157 -8.17 3.27 15.23
CA ALA A 157 -8.48 2.26 14.23
C ALA A 157 -9.08 0.99 14.88
N MET A 158 -8.60 0.62 16.05
CA MET A 158 -8.90 -0.64 16.75
C MET A 158 -10.39 -1.00 16.82
N PRO A 159 -11.35 -0.08 17.11
CA PRO A 159 -12.78 -0.41 17.13
C PRO A 159 -13.35 -0.88 15.79
N PHE A 160 -12.63 -0.65 14.70
CA PHE A 160 -13.06 -0.95 13.34
C PHE A 160 -12.20 -2.03 12.66
N VAL A 161 -11.30 -2.68 13.40
CA VAL A 161 -10.40 -3.73 12.89
C VAL A 161 -10.76 -5.05 13.57
N ASP A 162 -11.11 -6.05 12.78
CA ASP A 162 -11.37 -7.40 13.28
C ASP A 162 -10.07 -8.21 13.41
N LEU A 163 -9.08 -7.98 12.53
CA LEU A 163 -7.81 -8.70 12.53
C LEU A 163 -6.64 -7.76 12.21
N PHE A 164 -5.63 -7.74 13.07
CA PHE A 164 -4.34 -7.12 12.76
C PHE A 164 -3.35 -8.17 12.23
N LEU A 165 -2.89 -7.98 11.01
CA LEU A 165 -1.76 -8.70 10.43
C LEU A 165 -0.51 -7.86 10.73
N TYR A 166 0.18 -8.21 11.82
CA TYR A 166 1.21 -7.35 12.38
C TYR A 166 2.61 -7.81 11.99
N ASP A 167 3.31 -6.98 11.22
CA ASP A 167 4.62 -7.28 10.67
C ASP A 167 5.76 -6.87 11.60
N VAL A 168 6.44 -7.83 12.21
CA VAL A 168 7.68 -7.60 12.94
C VAL A 168 8.87 -7.89 12.02
N LYS A 169 9.40 -6.85 11.39
CA LYS A 169 10.43 -6.99 10.34
C LYS A 169 11.79 -7.47 10.89
N CYS A 170 12.16 -7.05 12.11
CA CYS A 170 13.39 -7.47 12.79
C CYS A 170 13.27 -7.16 14.29
N MET A 171 13.75 -8.09 15.15
CA MET A 171 13.73 -7.90 16.60
C MET A 171 14.91 -7.08 17.12
N ASP A 172 16.07 -7.14 16.47
CA ASP A 172 17.23 -6.32 16.78
C ASP A 172 17.01 -4.88 16.31
N ASP A 173 17.10 -3.90 17.21
CA ASP A 173 16.78 -2.49 16.92
C ASP A 173 17.81 -1.84 15.98
N ASP A 174 19.09 -2.18 16.12
CA ASP A 174 20.13 -1.56 15.28
C ASP A 174 20.12 -2.14 13.87
N LEU A 175 19.87 -3.44 13.75
CA LEU A 175 19.63 -4.06 12.46
C LEU A 175 18.34 -3.50 11.82
N HIS A 176 17.25 -3.34 12.58
CA HIS A 176 15.99 -2.77 12.08
C HIS A 176 16.20 -1.34 11.53
N LYS A 177 16.94 -0.49 12.25
CA LYS A 177 17.31 0.85 11.75
C LYS A 177 18.06 0.77 10.42
N LYS A 178 19.01 -0.16 10.32
CA LYS A 178 19.84 -0.34 9.11
C LYS A 178 19.02 -0.81 7.90
N VAL A 179 18.09 -1.74 8.10
CA VAL A 179 17.40 -2.41 7.00
C VAL A 179 15.98 -1.90 6.73
N CYS A 180 15.34 -1.23 7.70
CA CYS A 180 14.00 -0.67 7.58
C CYS A 180 13.96 0.85 7.72
N GLY A 181 15.09 1.50 8.03
CA GLY A 181 15.19 2.96 8.13
C GLY A 181 14.65 3.57 9.43
N ALA A 182 14.19 2.78 10.40
CA ALA A 182 13.61 3.26 11.66
C ALA A 182 13.87 2.30 12.82
N SER A 183 13.73 2.78 14.06
CA SER A 183 13.77 1.95 15.27
C SER A 183 12.52 1.08 15.39
N ASN A 184 12.66 -0.16 15.88
CA ASN A 184 11.55 -1.06 16.15
C ASN A 184 10.89 -0.85 17.53
N LYS A 185 11.39 0.04 18.36
CA LYS A 185 10.90 0.23 19.74
C LYS A 185 9.41 0.56 19.79
N ARG A 186 8.96 1.50 18.94
CA ARG A 186 7.55 1.87 18.83
C ARG A 186 6.70 0.71 18.31
N ILE A 187 7.20 -0.02 17.31
CA ILE A 187 6.55 -1.20 16.75
C ILE A 187 6.28 -2.22 17.85
N LEU A 188 7.29 -2.57 18.65
CA LEU A 188 7.18 -3.54 19.72
C LEU A 188 6.32 -3.03 20.90
N GLN A 189 6.32 -1.73 21.20
CA GLN A 189 5.41 -1.12 22.19
C GLN A 189 3.96 -1.25 21.76
N ASN A 190 3.65 -0.92 20.50
CA ASN A 190 2.31 -1.01 19.94
C ASN A 190 1.82 -2.46 19.85
N LEU A 191 2.69 -3.40 19.47
CA LEU A 191 2.36 -4.82 19.50
C LEU A 191 1.98 -5.29 20.92
N LYS A 192 2.79 -4.92 21.92
CA LYS A 192 2.50 -5.25 23.33
C LYS A 192 1.19 -4.65 23.82
N PHE A 193 0.86 -3.45 23.36
CA PHE A 193 -0.42 -2.81 23.66
C PHE A 193 -1.58 -3.60 23.06
N LEU A 194 -1.56 -3.88 21.76
CA LEU A 194 -2.60 -4.65 21.09
C LEU A 194 -2.81 -6.04 21.72
N ALA A 195 -1.72 -6.75 22.06
CA ALA A 195 -1.80 -8.04 22.72
C ALA A 195 -2.49 -8.00 24.09
N LYS A 196 -2.46 -6.86 24.80
CA LYS A 196 -3.16 -6.69 26.10
C LYS A 196 -4.62 -6.31 25.95
N THR A 197 -5.06 -5.80 24.82
CA THR A 197 -6.44 -5.36 24.59
C THR A 197 -7.37 -6.49 24.16
N GLY A 198 -6.84 -7.69 23.88
CA GLY A 198 -7.61 -8.81 23.33
C GLY A 198 -7.92 -8.68 21.84
N ALA A 199 -7.26 -7.74 21.13
CA ALA A 199 -7.37 -7.63 19.68
C ALA A 199 -6.91 -8.94 19.01
N GLU A 200 -7.60 -9.35 17.94
CA GLU A 200 -7.16 -10.49 17.15
C GLU A 200 -5.90 -10.11 16.36
N LEU A 201 -4.84 -10.88 16.58
CA LEU A 201 -3.49 -10.61 16.06
C LEU A 201 -2.93 -11.84 15.34
N CYS A 202 -2.43 -11.62 14.14
CA CYS A 202 -1.54 -12.54 13.43
C CYS A 202 -0.17 -11.85 13.27
N ILE A 203 0.84 -12.34 13.98
CA ILE A 203 2.22 -11.81 13.89
C ILE A 203 2.93 -12.48 12.72
N ARG A 204 3.60 -11.68 11.91
CA ARG A 204 4.34 -12.14 10.72
C ARG A 204 5.77 -11.63 10.73
#